data_169b8f1bd1e7591163581203095195de
#
_entry.id   169b8f1bd1e7591163581203095195de
#
_cell.length_a   1.000
_cell.length_b   1.000
_cell.length_c   1.000
_cell.angle_alpha   90.00
_cell.angle_beta   90.00
_cell.angle_gamma   90.00
#
_symmetry.space_group_name_H-M   'P 1'
#
loop_
_entity.id
_entity.type
_entity.pdbx_description
1 polymer ?
#
loop_
_entity_poly.entity_id
_entity_poly.type
_entity_poly.pdbx_seq_one_letter_code
_entity_poly.pdbx_strand_id
1 'polypeptide(L)'
;MDKFSVLQQYFGHSSFRPGQEQVVDAIVSGQDVLGVMPTGAGKSVCYQVPAMLMPGLTLVISPLISLMQDQVAALEEEGVHAACLNSALPEGLYSTILRAALEGDYKILYVAPERLLTDSFLYLAMHARIAFVAVDEAHCVSQWGQDFRPSYLKIAEFISRLPYRPVIGAFTATATEQVKQDIIALLQLNQPFTLTTGFDRPNLYFGVARPRDKERYIEEYILDHRDRSGIVYCATRKSVESVCKELRSVGISATRYHAGLTPEERSKNQEDFVYDRKRVMVATNAFGMGIDKSNVSFVLHYNMPKNLENYYQEAGRAGRDGERAECILLFSLGDVQTAKYFIQNSHDNDELTPEQAEAAARRERERLDVMVGYCKTTRCLRSYLLDYFGEHHTGGCGNCSNCTGEFVQTDITTEAQKILSGVARIQKRWPGGLGVVALVQMLRGAKDQKTLERGLDQFPTYGIMRDVPPQRMRLYLDALQEQGYLAETGDEFPVITLTAKAPAVLFHGEQVTMQERAATAQEAQAKRRASRKKTAARTALSEADDSLLASLKTLRSELAQKNHVPAYIVFNNVSLDEMAELKPRTMGDFRRISGVGEAKAAKYGEAFIKHIAKWVREHPEEE
;
A
#
# COMPACT_ATOMS: atom_id res chain seq x y z
N MET A 1 17.19 31.73 -5.66
CA MET A 1 17.50 30.48 -4.93
C MET A 1 17.44 29.36 -5.95
N ASP A 2 18.39 28.43 -5.97
CA ASP A 2 18.34 27.26 -6.86
C ASP A 2 17.62 26.08 -6.19
N LYS A 3 17.33 25.03 -6.94
CA LYS A 3 16.57 23.85 -6.47
C LYS A 3 17.25 23.09 -5.32
N PHE A 4 18.59 23.05 -5.29
CA PHE A 4 19.32 22.37 -4.23
C PHE A 4 19.32 23.19 -2.94
N SER A 5 19.42 24.52 -3.05
CA SER A 5 19.29 25.42 -1.91
C SER A 5 17.91 25.32 -1.27
N VAL A 6 16.82 25.25 -2.08
CA VAL A 6 15.46 25.04 -1.57
C VAL A 6 15.34 23.67 -0.89
N LEU A 7 15.85 22.62 -1.54
CA LEU A 7 15.80 21.27 -1.01
C LEU A 7 16.51 21.16 0.35
N GLN A 8 17.69 21.76 0.48
CA GLN A 8 18.46 21.76 1.73
C GLN A 8 17.83 22.65 2.79
N GLN A 9 17.42 23.86 2.44
CA GLN A 9 16.93 24.84 3.40
C GLN A 9 15.62 24.43 4.05
N TYR A 10 14.64 24.00 3.25
CA TYR A 10 13.31 23.67 3.75
C TYR A 10 13.18 22.20 4.15
N PHE A 11 13.71 21.28 3.33
CA PHE A 11 13.48 19.84 3.52
C PHE A 11 14.67 19.10 4.14
N GLY A 12 15.84 19.77 4.29
CA GLY A 12 17.01 19.20 4.95
C GLY A 12 17.70 18.08 4.15
N HIS A 13 17.52 18.05 2.82
CA HIS A 13 18.13 17.05 1.95
C HIS A 13 19.20 17.69 1.07
N SER A 14 20.38 17.07 0.99
CA SER A 14 21.51 17.54 0.17
C SER A 14 21.41 17.13 -1.30
N SER A 15 20.59 16.14 -1.62
CA SER A 15 20.40 15.61 -2.96
C SER A 15 18.99 15.11 -3.20
N PHE A 16 18.55 15.16 -4.45
CA PHE A 16 17.31 14.56 -4.88
C PHE A 16 17.41 13.03 -4.96
N ARG A 17 16.32 12.35 -4.69
CA ARG A 17 16.18 10.92 -4.98
C ARG A 17 16.11 10.70 -6.50
N PRO A 18 16.41 9.48 -7.00
CA PRO A 18 16.33 9.19 -8.43
C PRO A 18 15.01 9.62 -9.06
N GLY A 19 15.08 10.39 -10.14
CA GLY A 19 13.95 10.92 -10.88
C GLY A 19 13.32 12.22 -10.36
N GLN A 20 13.48 12.58 -9.08
CA GLN A 20 12.88 13.81 -8.52
C GLN A 20 13.45 15.07 -9.19
N GLU A 21 14.76 15.14 -9.38
CA GLU A 21 15.44 16.30 -9.99
C GLU A 21 14.90 16.59 -11.39
N GLN A 22 14.76 15.55 -12.21
CA GLN A 22 14.25 15.67 -13.59
C GLN A 22 12.81 16.21 -13.62
N VAL A 23 11.96 15.76 -12.68
CA VAL A 23 10.58 16.24 -12.54
C VAL A 23 10.57 17.72 -12.14
N VAL A 24 11.40 18.11 -11.15
CA VAL A 24 11.53 19.50 -10.70
C VAL A 24 11.97 20.40 -11.85
N ASP A 25 12.99 19.99 -12.62
CA ASP A 25 13.51 20.75 -13.77
C ASP A 25 12.44 20.92 -14.86
N ALA A 26 11.70 19.87 -15.18
CA ALA A 26 10.61 19.92 -16.16
C ALA A 26 9.54 20.94 -15.74
N ILE A 27 9.07 20.90 -14.49
CA ILE A 27 8.07 21.85 -13.99
C ILE A 27 8.59 23.28 -14.00
N VAL A 28 9.80 23.52 -13.51
CA VAL A 28 10.40 24.86 -13.45
C VAL A 28 10.66 25.43 -14.85
N SER A 29 10.95 24.57 -15.83
CA SER A 29 11.10 24.98 -17.24
C SER A 29 9.76 25.24 -17.96
N GLY A 30 8.62 25.02 -17.30
CA GLY A 30 7.28 25.25 -17.86
C GLY A 30 6.67 24.06 -18.61
N GLN A 31 7.24 22.86 -18.45
CA GLN A 31 6.71 21.63 -19.06
C GLN A 31 5.75 20.91 -18.11
N ASP A 32 4.64 20.42 -18.64
CA ASP A 32 3.73 19.54 -17.89
C ASP A 32 4.43 18.22 -17.54
N VAL A 33 4.01 17.61 -16.43
CA VAL A 33 4.63 16.38 -15.93
C VAL A 33 3.58 15.33 -15.59
N LEU A 34 3.89 14.06 -15.91
CA LEU A 34 3.25 12.89 -15.33
C LEU A 34 4.28 12.09 -14.53
N GLY A 35 4.20 12.15 -13.20
CA GLY A 35 5.07 11.44 -12.26
C GLY A 35 4.37 10.21 -11.67
N VAL A 36 4.80 9.00 -12.07
CA VAL A 36 4.37 7.73 -11.46
C VAL A 36 5.47 7.27 -10.52
N MET A 37 5.24 7.46 -9.22
CA MET A 37 6.25 7.26 -8.19
C MET A 37 5.64 6.51 -7.00
N PRO A 38 6.21 5.39 -6.54
CA PRO A 38 5.63 4.60 -5.45
C PRO A 38 5.49 5.41 -4.16
N THR A 39 4.63 4.92 -3.27
CA THR A 39 4.47 5.49 -1.93
C THR A 39 5.82 5.48 -1.21
N GLY A 40 6.20 6.61 -0.60
CA GLY A 40 7.51 6.77 0.07
C GLY A 40 8.66 7.19 -0.84
N ALA A 41 8.48 7.30 -2.16
CA ALA A 41 9.49 7.83 -3.08
C ALA A 41 9.68 9.35 -3.00
N GLY A 42 8.87 10.04 -2.20
CA GLY A 42 8.96 11.49 -2.02
C GLY A 42 8.28 12.30 -3.13
N LYS A 43 7.11 11.86 -3.60
CA LYS A 43 6.28 12.60 -4.58
C LYS A 43 6.05 14.05 -4.21
N SER A 44 5.81 14.34 -2.92
CA SER A 44 5.51 15.70 -2.44
C SER A 44 6.65 16.67 -2.74
N VAL A 45 7.90 16.28 -2.58
CA VAL A 45 9.09 17.10 -2.91
C VAL A 45 9.09 17.53 -4.38
N CYS A 46 8.58 16.67 -5.29
CA CYS A 46 8.54 16.95 -6.72
C CYS A 46 7.62 18.13 -7.10
N TYR A 47 6.65 18.48 -6.27
CA TYR A 47 5.81 19.66 -6.50
C TYR A 47 6.04 20.76 -5.45
N GLN A 48 6.53 20.45 -4.27
CA GLN A 48 6.81 21.43 -3.22
C GLN A 48 8.07 22.27 -3.55
N VAL A 49 9.13 21.64 -4.07
CA VAL A 49 10.34 22.39 -4.49
C VAL A 49 10.04 23.34 -5.64
N PRO A 50 9.38 22.95 -6.75
CA PRO A 50 8.94 23.89 -7.78
C PRO A 50 8.06 25.01 -7.25
N ALA A 51 7.14 24.71 -6.32
CA ALA A 51 6.28 25.74 -5.70
C ALA A 51 7.10 26.87 -5.06
N MET A 52 8.22 26.55 -4.43
CA MET A 52 9.11 27.55 -3.81
C MET A 52 9.93 28.34 -4.83
N LEU A 53 10.21 27.77 -6.00
CA LEU A 53 11.01 28.38 -7.05
C LEU A 53 10.18 29.25 -8.00
N MET A 54 8.94 28.87 -8.27
CA MET A 54 8.08 29.56 -9.23
C MET A 54 7.41 30.80 -8.63
N PRO A 55 7.23 31.89 -9.38
CA PRO A 55 6.56 33.08 -8.89
C PRO A 55 5.03 32.89 -8.94
N GLY A 56 4.35 33.06 -7.82
CA GLY A 56 2.90 32.93 -7.69
C GLY A 56 2.48 31.80 -6.76
N LEU A 57 1.20 31.46 -6.82
CA LEU A 57 0.56 30.43 -6.01
C LEU A 57 0.66 29.08 -6.71
N THR A 58 0.98 28.04 -5.95
CA THR A 58 0.83 26.65 -6.38
C THR A 58 -0.43 26.05 -5.77
N LEU A 59 -1.30 25.52 -6.62
CA LEU A 59 -2.46 24.74 -6.17
C LEU A 59 -2.10 23.25 -6.16
N VAL A 60 -2.40 22.56 -5.05
CA VAL A 60 -2.29 21.11 -4.94
C VAL A 60 -3.70 20.53 -4.80
N ILE A 61 -4.18 19.87 -5.84
CA ILE A 61 -5.49 19.22 -5.83
C ILE A 61 -5.31 17.82 -5.25
N SER A 62 -5.96 17.56 -4.11
CA SER A 62 -5.86 16.28 -3.41
C SER A 62 -7.24 15.78 -2.96
N PRO A 63 -7.49 14.44 -3.01
CA PRO A 63 -8.82 13.89 -2.76
C PRO A 63 -9.17 13.76 -1.27
N LEU A 64 -8.24 14.07 -0.35
CA LEU A 64 -8.35 13.69 1.05
C LEU A 64 -8.00 14.81 2.00
N ILE A 65 -8.97 15.14 2.85
CA ILE A 65 -8.85 16.21 3.83
C ILE A 65 -7.72 15.95 4.83
N SER A 66 -7.61 14.73 5.35
CA SER A 66 -6.57 14.36 6.32
C SER A 66 -5.16 14.48 5.74
N LEU A 67 -4.96 14.04 4.49
CA LEU A 67 -3.67 14.18 3.81
C LEU A 67 -3.29 15.65 3.62
N MET A 68 -4.24 16.48 3.18
CA MET A 68 -4.00 17.91 3.02
C MET A 68 -3.58 18.56 4.34
N GLN A 69 -4.25 18.22 5.45
CA GLN A 69 -3.93 18.73 6.78
C GLN A 69 -2.54 18.30 7.25
N ASP A 70 -2.19 17.02 7.08
CA ASP A 70 -0.87 16.50 7.46
C ASP A 70 0.25 17.15 6.62
N GLN A 71 0.03 17.35 5.31
CA GLN A 71 0.99 18.01 4.43
C GLN A 71 1.17 19.49 4.77
N VAL A 72 0.07 20.20 5.08
CA VAL A 72 0.14 21.61 5.52
C VAL A 72 0.89 21.72 6.83
N ALA A 73 0.57 20.88 7.83
CA ALA A 73 1.28 20.90 9.12
C ALA A 73 2.79 20.62 8.96
N ALA A 74 3.16 19.69 8.09
CA ALA A 74 4.58 19.41 7.80
C ALA A 74 5.28 20.61 7.13
N LEU A 75 4.64 21.26 6.16
CA LEU A 75 5.18 22.43 5.48
C LEU A 75 5.35 23.63 6.42
N GLU A 76 4.39 23.88 7.32
CA GLU A 76 4.50 24.94 8.33
C GLU A 76 5.67 24.70 9.29
N GLU A 77 5.90 23.46 9.72
CA GLU A 77 7.07 23.09 10.54
C GLU A 77 8.39 23.24 9.78
N GLU A 78 8.37 23.15 8.46
CA GLU A 78 9.52 23.39 7.57
C GLU A 78 9.70 24.88 7.21
N GLY A 79 8.79 25.74 7.70
CA GLY A 79 8.82 27.18 7.46
C GLY A 79 8.25 27.61 6.10
N VAL A 80 7.43 26.76 5.48
CA VAL A 80 6.71 27.07 4.23
C VAL A 80 5.27 27.44 4.53
N HIS A 81 4.84 28.64 4.13
CA HIS A 81 3.47 29.10 4.28
C HIS A 81 2.52 28.33 3.35
N ALA A 82 1.69 27.47 3.93
CA ALA A 82 0.71 26.65 3.22
C ALA A 82 -0.64 26.66 3.95
N ALA A 83 -1.72 26.41 3.21
CA ALA A 83 -3.05 26.24 3.77
C ALA A 83 -3.83 25.16 3.01
N CYS A 84 -4.96 24.71 3.57
CA CYS A 84 -5.86 23.79 2.89
C CYS A 84 -7.30 24.29 2.87
N LEU A 85 -7.99 24.09 1.75
CA LEU A 85 -9.40 24.40 1.54
C LEU A 85 -10.21 23.12 1.32
N ASN A 86 -11.10 22.81 2.25
CA ASN A 86 -11.91 21.61 2.19
C ASN A 86 -13.35 21.87 2.69
N SER A 87 -14.21 20.86 2.63
CA SER A 87 -15.62 20.96 3.02
C SER A 87 -15.87 20.98 4.53
N ALA A 88 -14.88 20.64 5.35
CA ALA A 88 -15.01 20.60 6.80
C ALA A 88 -14.66 21.94 7.47
N LEU A 89 -14.14 22.93 6.72
CA LEU A 89 -13.78 24.24 7.26
C LEU A 89 -15.02 25.06 7.56
N PRO A 90 -15.06 25.76 8.72
CA PRO A 90 -16.05 26.81 8.99
C PRO A 90 -15.97 27.92 7.92
N GLU A 91 -17.12 28.46 7.52
CA GLU A 91 -17.22 29.45 6.41
C GLU A 91 -16.35 30.70 6.64
N GLY A 92 -16.29 31.18 7.91
CA GLY A 92 -15.45 32.32 8.27
C GLY A 92 -13.94 32.05 8.08
N LEU A 93 -13.47 30.85 8.42
CA LEU A 93 -12.08 30.46 8.22
C LEU A 93 -11.78 30.26 6.73
N TYR A 94 -12.70 29.64 5.97
CA TYR A 94 -12.59 29.47 4.54
C TYR A 94 -12.39 30.82 3.83
N SER A 95 -13.22 31.82 4.15
CA SER A 95 -13.12 33.17 3.59
C SER A 95 -11.83 33.89 3.98
N THR A 96 -11.32 33.67 5.19
CA THR A 96 -10.04 34.23 5.65
C THR A 96 -8.87 33.66 4.86
N ILE A 97 -8.84 32.34 4.64
CA ILE A 97 -7.79 31.69 3.85
C ILE A 97 -7.81 32.18 2.40
N LEU A 98 -9.00 32.31 1.78
CA LEU A 98 -9.12 32.85 0.43
C LEU A 98 -8.55 34.26 0.30
N ARG A 99 -8.81 35.14 1.27
CA ARG A 99 -8.28 36.51 1.28
C ARG A 99 -6.76 36.50 1.40
N ALA A 100 -6.21 35.79 2.37
CA ALA A 100 -4.77 35.68 2.56
C ALA A 100 -4.05 35.07 1.31
N ALA A 101 -4.70 34.13 0.62
CA ALA A 101 -4.20 33.59 -0.63
C ALA A 101 -4.18 34.64 -1.76
N LEU A 102 -5.18 35.53 -1.84
CA LEU A 102 -5.21 36.69 -2.77
C LEU A 102 -4.11 37.72 -2.46
N GLU A 103 -3.83 37.93 -1.18
CA GLU A 103 -2.77 38.84 -0.69
C GLU A 103 -1.35 38.26 -0.90
N GLY A 104 -1.26 36.96 -1.25
CA GLY A 104 -0.01 36.28 -1.54
C GLY A 104 0.71 35.71 -0.32
N ASP A 105 0.00 35.53 0.80
CA ASP A 105 0.56 35.01 2.06
C ASP A 105 0.94 33.52 1.96
N TYR A 106 0.32 32.78 1.02
CA TYR A 106 0.58 31.35 0.84
C TYR A 106 1.37 31.07 -0.44
N LYS A 107 2.32 30.17 -0.35
CA LYS A 107 3.04 29.59 -1.49
C LYS A 107 2.33 28.38 -2.06
N ILE A 108 1.74 27.58 -1.19
CA ILE A 108 1.07 26.33 -1.55
C ILE A 108 -0.33 26.33 -0.94
N LEU A 109 -1.33 26.08 -1.76
CA LEU A 109 -2.72 25.94 -1.34
C LEU A 109 -3.26 24.57 -1.74
N TYR A 110 -3.52 23.73 -0.76
CA TYR A 110 -4.18 22.45 -0.98
C TYR A 110 -5.68 22.66 -1.13
N VAL A 111 -6.31 22.01 -2.10
CA VAL A 111 -7.73 22.16 -2.37
C VAL A 111 -8.38 20.83 -2.73
N ALA A 112 -9.57 20.57 -2.16
CA ALA A 112 -10.38 19.43 -2.53
C ALA A 112 -11.03 19.66 -3.92
N PRO A 113 -11.07 18.65 -4.82
CA PRO A 113 -11.55 18.82 -6.20
C PRO A 113 -12.99 19.33 -6.28
N GLU A 114 -13.84 19.06 -5.29
CA GLU A 114 -15.23 19.53 -5.20
C GLU A 114 -15.34 21.06 -5.04
N ARG A 115 -14.27 21.73 -4.59
CA ARG A 115 -14.23 23.17 -4.39
C ARG A 115 -13.83 23.98 -5.63
N LEU A 116 -13.21 23.35 -6.61
CA LEU A 116 -12.60 24.04 -7.77
C LEU A 116 -13.56 24.92 -8.57
N LEU A 117 -14.82 24.51 -8.71
CA LEU A 117 -15.84 25.22 -9.49
C LEU A 117 -16.82 26.03 -8.63
N THR A 118 -16.53 26.22 -7.32
CA THR A 118 -17.35 27.14 -6.49
C THR A 118 -17.02 28.60 -6.82
N ASP A 119 -18.03 29.49 -6.77
CA ASP A 119 -17.87 30.90 -7.14
C ASP A 119 -16.74 31.59 -6.37
N SER A 120 -16.64 31.33 -5.06
CA SER A 120 -15.60 31.93 -4.23
C SER A 120 -14.19 31.46 -4.58
N PHE A 121 -14.03 30.18 -4.96
CA PHE A 121 -12.73 29.65 -5.38
C PHE A 121 -12.38 30.11 -6.80
N LEU A 122 -13.34 30.17 -7.71
CA LEU A 122 -13.15 30.71 -9.05
C LEU A 122 -12.74 32.19 -8.98
N TYR A 123 -13.34 32.97 -8.05
CA TYR A 123 -12.91 34.36 -7.84
C TYR A 123 -11.42 34.44 -7.44
N LEU A 124 -10.96 33.62 -6.50
CA LEU A 124 -9.53 33.51 -6.16
C LEU A 124 -8.71 33.16 -7.43
N ALA A 125 -9.11 32.12 -8.14
CA ALA A 125 -8.38 31.59 -9.27
C ALA A 125 -8.24 32.56 -10.45
N MET A 126 -9.20 33.47 -10.61
CA MET A 126 -9.21 34.53 -11.64
C MET A 126 -8.33 35.72 -11.28
N HIS A 127 -8.06 35.96 -9.99
CA HIS A 127 -7.34 37.14 -9.51
C HIS A 127 -5.95 36.81 -8.94
N ALA A 128 -5.74 35.60 -8.44
CA ALA A 128 -4.41 35.15 -8.03
C ALA A 128 -3.59 34.64 -9.21
N ARG A 129 -2.27 34.86 -9.17
CA ARG A 129 -1.37 34.26 -10.16
C ARG A 129 -1.08 32.82 -9.81
N ILE A 130 -1.81 31.87 -10.45
CA ILE A 130 -1.57 30.43 -10.28
C ILE A 130 -0.45 30.01 -11.23
N ALA A 131 0.74 29.75 -10.72
CA ALA A 131 1.90 29.38 -11.54
C ALA A 131 1.94 27.89 -11.87
N PHE A 132 1.46 27.06 -10.94
CA PHE A 132 1.54 25.61 -11.04
C PHE A 132 0.31 24.95 -10.40
N VAL A 133 -0.19 23.89 -11.03
CA VAL A 133 -1.24 23.00 -10.50
C VAL A 133 -0.70 21.59 -10.39
N ALA A 134 -0.54 21.12 -9.18
CA ALA A 134 -0.20 19.72 -8.88
C ALA A 134 -1.50 18.92 -8.63
N VAL A 135 -1.69 17.84 -9.36
CA VAL A 135 -2.80 16.90 -9.17
C VAL A 135 -2.25 15.67 -8.47
N ASP A 136 -2.49 15.57 -7.16
CA ASP A 136 -2.10 14.41 -6.38
C ASP A 136 -3.14 13.29 -6.53
N GLU A 137 -2.71 12.03 -6.39
CA GLU A 137 -3.49 10.82 -6.67
C GLU A 137 -4.22 10.90 -8.03
N ALA A 138 -3.49 11.33 -9.07
CA ALA A 138 -4.04 11.61 -10.40
C ALA A 138 -4.77 10.40 -11.04
N HIS A 139 -4.49 9.16 -10.57
CA HIS A 139 -5.23 7.96 -11.00
C HIS A 139 -6.75 8.06 -10.72
N CYS A 140 -7.16 8.94 -9.80
CA CYS A 140 -8.59 9.17 -9.50
C CYS A 140 -9.37 9.75 -10.70
N VAL A 141 -8.71 10.29 -11.73
CA VAL A 141 -9.38 10.80 -12.94
C VAL A 141 -9.84 9.68 -13.87
N SER A 142 -9.16 8.52 -13.83
CA SER A 142 -9.40 7.40 -14.73
C SER A 142 -10.42 6.41 -14.16
N GLN A 143 -11.38 6.00 -14.97
CA GLN A 143 -12.30 4.89 -14.63
C GLN A 143 -11.58 3.54 -14.52
N TRP A 144 -10.38 3.46 -15.09
CA TRP A 144 -9.48 2.32 -14.95
C TRP A 144 -8.57 2.43 -13.72
N GLY A 145 -8.61 3.56 -13.00
CA GLY A 145 -7.93 3.76 -11.73
C GLY A 145 -8.59 2.95 -10.62
N GLN A 146 -7.88 2.77 -9.53
CA GLN A 146 -8.36 1.98 -8.38
C GLN A 146 -9.39 2.73 -7.49
N ASP A 147 -9.45 4.06 -7.59
CA ASP A 147 -10.35 4.94 -6.82
C ASP A 147 -10.85 6.08 -7.73
N PHE A 148 -11.67 5.72 -8.71
CA PHE A 148 -12.26 6.72 -9.62
C PHE A 148 -13.14 7.70 -8.85
N ARG A 149 -12.92 9.01 -9.09
CA ARG A 149 -13.70 10.10 -8.50
C ARG A 149 -14.20 11.05 -9.57
N PRO A 150 -15.53 11.15 -9.79
CA PRO A 150 -16.11 12.05 -10.78
C PRO A 150 -15.68 13.51 -10.64
N SER A 151 -15.41 13.96 -9.39
CA SER A 151 -14.92 15.32 -9.12
C SER A 151 -13.58 15.63 -9.78
N TYR A 152 -12.72 14.63 -10.04
CA TYR A 152 -11.46 14.81 -10.75
C TYR A 152 -11.64 15.18 -12.24
N LEU A 153 -12.74 14.79 -12.87
CA LEU A 153 -13.05 15.19 -14.25
C LEU A 153 -13.25 16.70 -14.38
N LYS A 154 -13.62 17.38 -13.27
CA LYS A 154 -13.80 18.84 -13.23
C LYS A 154 -12.48 19.62 -13.25
N ILE A 155 -11.33 18.96 -13.04
CA ILE A 155 -10.02 19.62 -13.01
C ILE A 155 -9.70 20.27 -14.36
N ALA A 156 -9.90 19.56 -15.45
CA ALA A 156 -9.66 20.10 -16.80
C ALA A 156 -10.59 21.28 -17.12
N GLU A 157 -11.86 21.21 -16.72
CA GLU A 157 -12.80 22.33 -16.83
C GLU A 157 -12.33 23.54 -16.02
N PHE A 158 -11.92 23.33 -14.76
CA PHE A 158 -11.37 24.39 -13.92
C PHE A 158 -10.15 25.07 -14.59
N ILE A 159 -9.19 24.29 -15.09
CA ILE A 159 -7.99 24.81 -15.75
C ILE A 159 -8.35 25.64 -17.00
N SER A 160 -9.36 25.21 -17.75
CA SER A 160 -9.82 25.93 -18.96
C SER A 160 -10.46 27.28 -18.65
N ARG A 161 -10.92 27.51 -17.41
CA ARG A 161 -11.51 28.79 -16.95
C ARG A 161 -10.47 29.80 -16.46
N LEU A 162 -9.21 29.37 -16.26
CA LEU A 162 -8.16 30.26 -15.80
C LEU A 162 -7.77 31.29 -16.88
N PRO A 163 -7.37 32.51 -16.49
CA PRO A 163 -6.98 33.55 -17.45
C PRO A 163 -5.73 33.20 -18.26
N TYR A 164 -4.93 32.29 -17.76
CA TYR A 164 -3.77 31.68 -18.44
C TYR A 164 -3.58 30.27 -17.90
N ARG A 165 -3.09 29.38 -18.77
CA ARG A 165 -2.85 27.99 -18.41
C ARG A 165 -1.58 27.86 -17.55
N PRO A 166 -1.67 27.36 -16.32
CA PRO A 166 -0.50 27.05 -15.51
C PRO A 166 0.21 25.79 -16.02
N VAL A 167 1.42 25.53 -15.50
CA VAL A 167 2.05 24.22 -15.62
C VAL A 167 1.23 23.21 -14.83
N ILE A 168 1.06 22.00 -15.34
CA ILE A 168 0.30 20.93 -14.69
C ILE A 168 1.24 19.75 -14.38
N GLY A 169 1.28 19.35 -13.12
CA GLY A 169 1.95 18.14 -12.69
C GLY A 169 0.96 17.13 -12.15
N ALA A 170 0.84 15.98 -12.80
CA ALA A 170 0.00 14.87 -12.35
C ALA A 170 0.86 13.83 -11.64
N PHE A 171 0.51 13.47 -10.40
CA PHE A 171 1.29 12.56 -9.56
C PHE A 171 0.43 11.40 -9.06
N THR A 172 0.97 10.19 -9.12
CA THR A 172 0.30 9.01 -8.55
C THR A 172 1.31 7.97 -8.08
N ALA A 173 0.90 7.11 -7.16
CA ALA A 173 1.73 6.00 -6.70
C ALA A 173 1.69 4.79 -7.64
N THR A 174 0.56 4.58 -8.31
CA THR A 174 0.27 3.40 -9.12
C THR A 174 -0.46 3.81 -10.38
N ALA A 175 0.03 3.40 -11.54
CA ALA A 175 -0.67 3.56 -12.80
C ALA A 175 -0.22 2.51 -13.79
N THR A 176 -1.17 1.74 -14.32
CA THR A 176 -0.96 0.93 -15.51
C THR A 176 -0.81 1.82 -16.74
N GLU A 177 -0.36 1.28 -17.85
CA GLU A 177 -0.18 2.08 -19.08
C GLU A 177 -1.49 2.73 -19.54
N GLN A 178 -2.62 2.02 -19.43
CA GLN A 178 -3.94 2.58 -19.74
C GLN A 178 -4.29 3.77 -18.82
N VAL A 179 -4.02 3.65 -17.52
CA VAL A 179 -4.28 4.76 -16.56
C VAL A 179 -3.39 5.97 -16.85
N LYS A 180 -2.15 5.78 -17.28
CA LYS A 180 -1.26 6.89 -17.69
C LYS A 180 -1.83 7.65 -18.89
N GLN A 181 -2.30 6.92 -19.91
CA GLN A 181 -2.91 7.52 -21.09
C GLN A 181 -4.18 8.30 -20.73
N ASP A 182 -5.03 7.74 -19.86
CA ASP A 182 -6.23 8.42 -19.38
C ASP A 182 -5.88 9.71 -18.62
N ILE A 183 -4.88 9.67 -17.73
CA ILE A 183 -4.43 10.87 -16.99
C ILE A 183 -4.00 11.97 -17.97
N ILE A 184 -3.18 11.63 -18.96
CA ILE A 184 -2.70 12.60 -19.96
C ILE A 184 -3.89 13.21 -20.73
N ALA A 185 -4.80 12.37 -21.19
CA ALA A 185 -5.95 12.81 -22.01
C ALA A 185 -6.97 13.61 -21.19
N LEU A 186 -7.39 13.08 -20.01
CA LEU A 186 -8.48 13.67 -19.23
C LEU A 186 -8.06 14.94 -18.47
N LEU A 187 -6.79 15.05 -18.06
CA LEU A 187 -6.24 16.29 -17.49
C LEU A 187 -5.69 17.24 -18.57
N GLN A 188 -5.76 16.87 -19.85
CA GLN A 188 -5.29 17.66 -20.99
C GLN A 188 -3.83 18.12 -20.82
N LEU A 189 -2.93 17.19 -20.41
CA LEU A 189 -1.52 17.49 -20.26
C LEU A 189 -0.89 17.76 -21.65
N ASN A 190 -0.12 18.83 -21.74
CA ASN A 190 0.50 19.25 -23.00
C ASN A 190 1.92 18.69 -23.11
N GLN A 191 2.15 17.68 -23.95
CA GLN A 191 3.44 17.01 -24.17
C GLN A 191 4.21 16.79 -22.85
N PRO A 192 3.61 16.07 -21.88
CA PRO A 192 4.17 15.99 -20.53
C PRO A 192 5.50 15.24 -20.52
N PHE A 193 6.43 15.71 -19.69
CA PHE A 193 7.54 14.88 -19.26
C PHE A 193 6.98 13.74 -18.41
N THR A 194 7.13 12.50 -18.88
CA THR A 194 6.62 11.32 -18.18
C THR A 194 7.76 10.59 -17.50
N LEU A 195 7.66 10.43 -16.19
CA LEU A 195 8.60 9.66 -15.38
C LEU A 195 7.86 8.56 -14.63
N THR A 196 8.35 7.34 -14.76
CA THR A 196 7.99 6.23 -13.87
C THR A 196 9.26 5.83 -13.13
N THR A 197 9.31 6.07 -11.82
CA THR A 197 10.35 5.48 -10.97
C THR A 197 9.96 4.05 -10.66
N GLY A 198 10.93 3.17 -10.45
CA GLY A 198 10.64 1.77 -10.20
C GLY A 198 9.67 1.54 -9.04
N PHE A 199 8.87 0.47 -9.15
CA PHE A 199 7.92 0.04 -8.11
C PHE A 199 8.59 -0.81 -7.03
N ASP A 200 9.87 -1.16 -7.19
CA ASP A 200 10.55 -1.99 -6.21
C ASP A 200 10.81 -1.25 -4.90
N ARG A 201 10.46 -1.92 -3.81
CA ARG A 201 10.69 -1.49 -2.43
C ARG A 201 11.51 -2.59 -1.73
N PRO A 202 12.85 -2.61 -1.89
CA PRO A 202 13.70 -3.70 -1.39
C PRO A 202 13.65 -3.86 0.13
N ASN A 203 13.33 -2.80 0.87
CA ASN A 203 13.17 -2.84 2.32
C ASN A 203 11.89 -3.54 2.80
N LEU A 204 10.91 -3.79 1.93
CA LEU A 204 9.67 -4.48 2.30
C LEU A 204 9.81 -6.00 2.11
N TYR A 205 9.50 -6.76 3.14
CA TYR A 205 9.27 -8.20 3.03
C TYR A 205 7.82 -8.47 2.66
N PHE A 206 7.59 -9.26 1.62
CA PHE A 206 6.24 -9.69 1.22
C PHE A 206 5.98 -11.13 1.63
N GLY A 207 4.90 -11.36 2.37
CA GLY A 207 4.50 -12.68 2.82
C GLY A 207 3.03 -12.99 2.54
N VAL A 208 2.75 -14.21 2.09
CA VAL A 208 1.40 -14.77 2.05
C VAL A 208 1.35 -15.95 3.00
N ALA A 209 0.47 -15.89 4.00
CA ALA A 209 0.24 -16.95 4.97
C ALA A 209 -1.20 -17.47 4.86
N ARG A 210 -1.41 -18.75 5.18
CA ARG A 210 -2.73 -19.41 5.17
C ARG A 210 -2.98 -20.08 6.55
N PRO A 211 -3.10 -19.27 7.62
CA PRO A 211 -3.32 -19.81 8.95
C PRO A 211 -4.72 -20.42 9.06
N ARG A 212 -4.89 -21.41 9.95
CA ARG A 212 -6.22 -21.95 10.30
C ARG A 212 -7.03 -20.95 11.12
N ASP A 213 -6.32 -20.19 11.95
CA ASP A 213 -6.86 -19.17 12.85
C ASP A 213 -6.10 -17.86 12.59
N LYS A 214 -6.77 -16.89 11.98
CA LYS A 214 -6.19 -15.60 11.57
C LYS A 214 -6.03 -14.67 12.77
N GLU A 215 -6.96 -14.68 13.71
CA GLU A 215 -6.94 -13.88 14.93
C GLU A 215 -5.71 -14.25 15.75
N ARG A 216 -5.54 -15.52 16.02
CA ARG A 216 -4.38 -16.02 16.76
C ARG A 216 -3.05 -15.72 16.06
N TYR A 217 -3.02 -15.83 14.73
CA TYR A 217 -1.81 -15.50 13.96
C TYR A 217 -1.39 -14.04 14.16
N ILE A 218 -2.35 -13.10 14.06
CA ILE A 218 -2.10 -11.66 14.25
C ILE A 218 -1.68 -11.37 15.68
N GLU A 219 -2.35 -11.97 16.66
CA GLU A 219 -2.02 -11.82 18.08
C GLU A 219 -0.56 -12.26 18.36
N GLU A 220 -0.20 -13.49 17.97
CA GLU A 220 1.15 -14.01 18.14
C GLU A 220 2.20 -13.14 17.43
N TYR A 221 1.91 -12.71 16.18
CA TYR A 221 2.79 -11.83 15.41
C TYR A 221 3.05 -10.50 16.13
N ILE A 222 2.01 -9.81 16.60
CA ILE A 222 2.14 -8.52 17.27
C ILE A 222 2.82 -8.66 18.65
N LEU A 223 2.55 -9.74 19.37
CA LEU A 223 3.22 -10.02 20.65
C LEU A 223 4.71 -10.29 20.49
N ASP A 224 5.13 -10.89 19.37
CA ASP A 224 6.55 -11.10 19.05
C ASP A 224 7.24 -9.76 18.61
N HIS A 225 6.45 -8.72 18.26
CA HIS A 225 6.92 -7.41 17.76
C HIS A 225 6.37 -6.25 18.61
N ARG A 226 6.43 -6.36 19.95
CA ARG A 226 5.78 -5.43 20.89
C ARG A 226 6.27 -3.99 20.82
N ASP A 227 7.47 -3.77 20.34
CA ASP A 227 8.14 -2.48 20.19
C ASP A 227 7.82 -1.77 18.86
N ARG A 228 7.13 -2.44 17.94
CA ARG A 228 6.86 -1.94 16.59
C ARG A 228 5.45 -1.40 16.42
N SER A 229 5.31 -0.36 15.60
CA SER A 229 4.02 0.17 15.14
C SER A 229 3.59 -0.50 13.85
N GLY A 230 2.28 -0.77 13.71
CA GLY A 230 1.78 -1.39 12.48
C GLY A 230 0.29 -1.22 12.24
N ILE A 231 -0.13 -1.65 11.05
CA ILE A 231 -1.52 -1.56 10.59
C ILE A 231 -2.04 -2.96 10.29
N VAL A 232 -3.28 -3.23 10.71
CA VAL A 232 -4.02 -4.45 10.37
C VAL A 232 -5.22 -4.07 9.51
N TYR A 233 -5.21 -4.45 8.23
CA TYR A 233 -6.31 -4.19 7.31
C TYR A 233 -7.35 -5.30 7.33
N CYS A 234 -8.63 -4.91 7.45
CA CYS A 234 -9.78 -5.79 7.42
C CYS A 234 -10.77 -5.37 6.32
N ALA A 235 -11.45 -6.31 5.69
CA ALA A 235 -12.40 -6.03 4.62
C ALA A 235 -13.70 -5.37 5.10
N THR A 236 -14.12 -5.60 6.37
CA THR A 236 -15.40 -5.14 6.90
C THR A 236 -15.26 -4.40 8.22
N ARG A 237 -16.21 -3.47 8.50
CA ARG A 237 -16.32 -2.79 9.79
C ARG A 237 -16.42 -3.78 10.95
N LYS A 238 -17.21 -4.86 10.78
CA LYS A 238 -17.39 -5.90 11.79
C LYS A 238 -16.07 -6.61 12.12
N SER A 239 -15.27 -6.93 11.12
CA SER A 239 -13.96 -7.55 11.34
C SER A 239 -13.00 -6.60 12.05
N VAL A 240 -13.02 -5.29 11.72
CA VAL A 240 -12.23 -4.27 12.42
C VAL A 240 -12.57 -4.24 13.92
N GLU A 241 -13.86 -4.21 14.25
CA GLU A 241 -14.31 -4.18 15.64
C GLU A 241 -13.91 -5.46 16.39
N SER A 242 -14.09 -6.65 15.77
CA SER A 242 -13.74 -7.94 16.37
C SER A 242 -12.24 -8.04 16.63
N VAL A 243 -11.41 -7.82 15.62
CA VAL A 243 -9.95 -7.93 15.73
C VAL A 243 -9.38 -6.89 16.72
N CYS A 244 -9.88 -5.65 16.68
CA CYS A 244 -9.43 -4.63 17.62
C CYS A 244 -9.78 -4.97 19.07
N LYS A 245 -10.97 -5.52 19.31
CA LYS A 245 -11.41 -5.97 20.64
C LYS A 245 -10.55 -7.12 21.14
N GLU A 246 -10.26 -8.11 20.30
CA GLU A 246 -9.41 -9.25 20.64
C GLU A 246 -8.01 -8.80 21.01
N LEU A 247 -7.35 -7.98 20.18
CA LEU A 247 -6.02 -7.45 20.46
C LEU A 247 -5.95 -6.68 21.77
N ARG A 248 -6.99 -5.90 22.10
CA ARG A 248 -7.07 -5.19 23.38
C ARG A 248 -7.25 -6.13 24.57
N SER A 249 -7.99 -7.25 24.39
CA SER A 249 -8.25 -8.23 25.46
C SER A 249 -6.97 -8.91 25.94
N VAL A 250 -5.96 -9.05 25.06
CA VAL A 250 -4.64 -9.62 25.35
C VAL A 250 -3.58 -8.55 25.69
N GLY A 251 -4.01 -7.30 25.94
CA GLY A 251 -3.15 -6.20 26.38
C GLY A 251 -2.39 -5.47 25.28
N ILE A 252 -2.71 -5.70 24.00
CA ILE A 252 -2.09 -4.98 22.89
C ILE A 252 -2.70 -3.57 22.79
N SER A 253 -1.84 -2.54 22.69
CA SER A 253 -2.25 -1.13 22.54
C SER A 253 -2.74 -0.87 21.11
N ALA A 254 -4.00 -1.23 20.84
CA ALA A 254 -4.64 -1.11 19.54
C ALA A 254 -5.73 -0.03 19.51
N THR A 255 -5.95 0.57 18.33
CA THR A 255 -7.09 1.43 18.02
C THR A 255 -7.73 1.01 16.70
N ARG A 256 -8.88 1.61 16.32
CA ARG A 256 -9.66 1.21 15.15
C ARG A 256 -10.02 2.39 14.25
N TYR A 257 -10.17 2.12 12.95
CA TYR A 257 -10.61 3.14 11.99
C TYR A 257 -11.46 2.55 10.87
N HIS A 258 -12.68 3.06 10.70
CA HIS A 258 -13.57 2.73 9.58
C HIS A 258 -14.65 3.81 9.40
N ALA A 259 -15.28 3.86 8.25
CA ALA A 259 -16.27 4.88 7.89
C ALA A 259 -17.54 4.91 8.77
N GLY A 260 -17.79 3.88 9.59
CA GLY A 260 -18.92 3.84 10.52
C GLY A 260 -18.67 4.54 11.87
N LEU A 261 -17.45 5.01 12.13
CA LEU A 261 -17.12 5.82 13.31
C LEU A 261 -17.54 7.27 13.10
N THR A 262 -17.80 8.00 14.19
CA THR A 262 -18.03 9.45 14.10
C THR A 262 -16.77 10.18 13.62
N PRO A 263 -16.89 11.39 13.04
CA PRO A 263 -15.73 12.19 12.66
C PRO A 263 -14.74 12.41 13.82
N GLU A 264 -15.25 12.67 15.02
CA GLU A 264 -14.47 12.91 16.24
C GLU A 264 -13.71 11.63 16.66
N GLU A 265 -14.38 10.47 16.63
CA GLU A 265 -13.73 9.19 16.93
C GLU A 265 -12.65 8.86 15.90
N ARG A 266 -12.90 9.13 14.60
CA ARG A 266 -11.90 8.92 13.55
C ARG A 266 -10.67 9.77 13.75
N SER A 267 -10.86 11.07 14.00
CA SER A 267 -9.76 12.02 14.28
C SER A 267 -8.95 11.56 15.49
N LYS A 268 -9.62 11.29 16.60
CA LYS A 268 -8.96 10.85 17.84
C LYS A 268 -8.18 9.55 17.65
N ASN A 269 -8.77 8.55 17.00
CA ASN A 269 -8.12 7.26 16.80
C ASN A 269 -6.93 7.37 15.83
N GLN A 270 -7.02 8.22 14.82
CA GLN A 270 -5.92 8.54 13.91
C GLN A 270 -4.79 9.24 14.67
N GLU A 271 -5.11 10.29 15.44
CA GLU A 271 -4.13 10.98 16.28
C GLU A 271 -3.45 10.03 17.27
N ASP A 272 -4.21 9.18 17.96
CA ASP A 272 -3.65 8.21 18.90
C ASP A 272 -2.63 7.28 18.24
N PHE A 273 -2.85 6.91 16.97
CA PHE A 273 -1.91 6.11 16.19
C PHE A 273 -0.73 6.92 15.67
N VAL A 274 -0.98 8.12 15.13
CA VAL A 274 0.05 9.01 14.58
C VAL A 274 1.03 9.46 15.66
N TYR A 275 0.52 9.77 16.87
CA TYR A 275 1.33 10.19 18.02
C TYR A 275 1.88 9.01 18.86
N ASP A 276 1.84 7.78 18.37
CA ASP A 276 2.32 6.57 19.05
C ASP A 276 1.65 6.25 20.41
N ARG A 277 0.52 6.90 20.73
CA ARG A 277 -0.30 6.56 21.93
C ARG A 277 -0.93 5.17 21.79
N LYS A 278 -1.22 4.78 20.55
CA LYS A 278 -1.64 3.43 20.14
C LYS A 278 -0.71 2.93 19.04
N ARG A 279 -0.11 1.75 19.25
CA ARG A 279 0.89 1.20 18.33
C ARG A 279 0.29 0.44 17.15
N VAL A 280 -0.92 -0.08 17.30
CA VAL A 280 -1.58 -0.89 16.27
C VAL A 280 -2.88 -0.21 15.85
N MET A 281 -3.00 0.04 14.55
CA MET A 281 -4.23 0.47 13.93
C MET A 281 -4.92 -0.71 13.26
N VAL A 282 -6.15 -1.00 13.64
CA VAL A 282 -7.00 -1.98 12.93
C VAL A 282 -8.01 -1.21 12.09
N ALA A 283 -8.02 -1.40 10.78
CA ALA A 283 -8.78 -0.52 9.91
C ALA A 283 -9.34 -1.21 8.65
N THR A 284 -10.37 -0.59 8.05
CA THR A 284 -10.73 -0.85 6.66
C THR A 284 -9.85 0.00 5.72
N ASN A 285 -9.99 -0.19 4.41
CA ASN A 285 -9.36 0.65 3.38
C ASN A 285 -9.68 2.16 3.52
N ALA A 286 -10.72 2.52 4.29
CA ALA A 286 -11.00 3.93 4.64
C ALA A 286 -9.85 4.59 5.43
N PHE A 287 -9.03 3.79 6.14
CA PHE A 287 -7.77 4.22 6.75
C PHE A 287 -6.65 3.99 5.74
N GLY A 288 -6.67 4.76 4.69
CA GLY A 288 -5.78 4.45 3.62
C GLY A 288 -5.09 5.67 3.07
N MET A 289 -5.77 6.41 2.26
CA MET A 289 -5.23 7.60 1.64
C MET A 289 -5.07 8.69 2.71
N GLY A 290 -3.89 9.32 2.79
CA GLY A 290 -3.67 10.46 3.67
C GLY A 290 -2.92 10.22 4.97
N ILE A 291 -2.36 9.04 5.20
CA ILE A 291 -1.55 8.80 6.40
C ILE A 291 -0.09 8.78 6.01
N ASP A 292 0.65 9.75 6.53
CA ASP A 292 2.08 9.88 6.29
C ASP A 292 2.93 9.53 7.53
N LYS A 293 2.49 8.52 8.31
CA LYS A 293 3.29 7.97 9.41
C LYS A 293 4.45 7.17 8.83
N SER A 294 5.67 7.67 8.99
CA SER A 294 6.87 7.07 8.39
C SER A 294 7.34 5.80 9.08
N ASN A 295 7.11 5.65 10.40
CA ASN A 295 7.61 4.57 11.24
C ASN A 295 6.65 3.37 11.37
N VAL A 296 5.92 3.02 10.32
CA VAL A 296 5.09 1.81 10.27
C VAL A 296 5.98 0.62 9.90
N SER A 297 6.23 -0.28 10.85
CA SER A 297 7.16 -1.40 10.66
C SER A 297 6.50 -2.67 10.11
N PHE A 298 5.17 -2.77 10.17
CA PHE A 298 4.44 -3.88 9.56
C PHE A 298 3.05 -3.48 9.07
N VAL A 299 2.61 -4.16 8.00
CA VAL A 299 1.23 -4.13 7.51
C VAL A 299 0.73 -5.58 7.41
N LEU A 300 -0.32 -5.89 8.16
CA LEU A 300 -0.97 -7.20 8.11
C LEU A 300 -2.32 -7.07 7.42
N HIS A 301 -2.58 -7.89 6.42
CA HIS A 301 -3.89 -7.98 5.79
C HIS A 301 -4.64 -9.18 6.38
N TYR A 302 -5.59 -8.93 7.28
CA TYR A 302 -6.47 -9.95 7.84
C TYR A 302 -7.34 -10.59 6.77
N ASN A 303 -7.81 -9.78 5.81
CA ASN A 303 -8.50 -10.25 4.60
C ASN A 303 -7.70 -9.84 3.36
N MET A 304 -7.84 -10.63 2.29
CA MET A 304 -7.28 -10.28 0.99
C MET A 304 -7.88 -8.97 0.46
N PRO A 305 -7.07 -8.01 0.00
CA PRO A 305 -7.54 -6.80 -0.68
C PRO A 305 -8.30 -7.13 -1.97
N LYS A 306 -9.07 -6.16 -2.47
CA LYS A 306 -9.89 -6.34 -3.69
C LYS A 306 -9.05 -6.57 -4.94
N ASN A 307 -7.92 -5.91 -5.06
CA ASN A 307 -7.00 -5.97 -6.19
C ASN A 307 -5.56 -5.74 -5.75
N LEU A 308 -4.62 -5.90 -6.69
CA LEU A 308 -3.20 -5.83 -6.41
C LEU A 308 -2.71 -4.38 -6.21
N GLU A 309 -3.38 -3.41 -6.82
CA GLU A 309 -3.08 -1.99 -6.63
C GLU A 309 -3.39 -1.54 -5.20
N ASN A 310 -4.56 -1.92 -4.66
CA ASN A 310 -4.93 -1.63 -3.27
C ASN A 310 -3.95 -2.32 -2.31
N TYR A 311 -3.61 -3.59 -2.57
CA TYR A 311 -2.60 -4.30 -1.79
C TYR A 311 -1.27 -3.55 -1.78
N TYR A 312 -0.77 -3.12 -2.94
CA TYR A 312 0.50 -2.40 -3.05
C TYR A 312 0.47 -1.06 -2.32
N GLN A 313 -0.60 -0.30 -2.45
CA GLN A 313 -0.75 0.99 -1.72
C GLN A 313 -0.83 0.80 -0.20
N GLU A 314 -1.59 -0.21 0.26
CA GLU A 314 -1.73 -0.51 1.69
C GLU A 314 -0.43 -1.05 2.27
N ALA A 315 0.22 -2.00 1.60
CA ALA A 315 1.53 -2.53 1.96
C ALA A 315 2.63 -1.45 1.93
N GLY A 316 2.57 -0.55 0.95
CA GLY A 316 3.51 0.55 0.76
C GLY A 316 3.51 1.60 1.88
N ARG A 317 2.59 1.51 2.86
CA ARG A 317 2.61 2.34 4.07
C ARG A 317 3.70 1.92 5.04
N ALA A 318 4.12 0.66 4.97
CA ALA A 318 5.24 0.17 5.76
C ALA A 318 6.59 0.70 5.25
N GLY A 319 7.53 0.92 6.15
CA GLY A 319 8.91 1.23 5.84
C GLY A 319 9.12 2.48 4.98
N ARG A 320 8.36 3.55 5.18
CA ARG A 320 8.55 4.82 4.46
C ARG A 320 9.82 5.54 4.87
N ASP A 321 10.30 5.26 6.07
CA ASP A 321 11.59 5.70 6.60
C ASP A 321 12.80 4.97 5.99
N GLY A 322 12.57 3.96 5.14
CA GLY A 322 13.62 3.13 4.55
C GLY A 322 14.00 1.91 5.38
N GLU A 323 13.51 1.83 6.63
CA GLU A 323 13.73 0.71 7.51
C GLU A 323 13.06 -0.59 6.99
N ARG A 324 13.57 -1.74 7.46
CA ARG A 324 12.97 -3.04 7.12
C ARG A 324 11.57 -3.14 7.69
N ALA A 325 10.62 -3.46 6.84
CA ALA A 325 9.23 -3.64 7.23
C ALA A 325 8.61 -4.89 6.61
N GLU A 326 7.58 -5.42 7.26
CA GLU A 326 6.94 -6.68 6.86
C GLU A 326 5.50 -6.44 6.39
N CYS A 327 5.17 -6.96 5.20
CA CYS A 327 3.84 -6.93 4.62
C CYS A 327 3.32 -8.36 4.50
N ILE A 328 2.41 -8.77 5.39
CA ILE A 328 1.93 -10.15 5.45
C ILE A 328 0.43 -10.19 5.15
N LEU A 329 0.05 -10.99 4.16
CA LEU A 329 -1.33 -11.20 3.77
C LEU A 329 -1.81 -12.57 4.27
N LEU A 330 -2.92 -12.59 5.01
CA LEU A 330 -3.57 -13.80 5.50
C LEU A 330 -4.67 -14.22 4.53
N PHE A 331 -4.35 -15.13 3.63
CA PHE A 331 -5.26 -15.58 2.59
C PHE A 331 -6.19 -16.71 3.03
N SER A 332 -7.46 -16.59 2.68
CA SER A 332 -8.45 -17.67 2.76
C SER A 332 -9.38 -17.65 1.54
N LEU A 333 -9.96 -18.80 1.18
CA LEU A 333 -10.96 -18.87 0.11
C LEU A 333 -12.25 -18.10 0.45
N GLY A 334 -12.56 -17.92 1.76
CA GLY A 334 -13.67 -17.09 2.20
C GLY A 334 -13.49 -15.61 1.81
N ASP A 335 -12.25 -15.12 1.74
CA ASP A 335 -11.97 -13.75 1.30
C ASP A 335 -12.36 -13.53 -0.16
N VAL A 336 -12.11 -14.53 -1.02
CA VAL A 336 -12.50 -14.49 -2.45
C VAL A 336 -14.01 -14.42 -2.59
N GLN A 337 -14.76 -15.22 -1.81
CA GLN A 337 -16.22 -15.18 -1.84
C GLN A 337 -16.76 -13.82 -1.36
N THR A 338 -16.17 -13.28 -0.30
CA THR A 338 -16.53 -11.96 0.21
C THR A 338 -16.26 -10.87 -0.83
N ALA A 339 -15.12 -10.92 -1.51
CA ALA A 339 -14.79 -9.95 -2.57
C ALA A 339 -15.76 -10.07 -3.76
N LYS A 340 -16.08 -11.29 -4.23
CA LYS A 340 -17.07 -11.52 -5.28
C LYS A 340 -18.46 -11.00 -4.89
N TYR A 341 -18.87 -11.21 -3.65
CA TYR A 341 -20.14 -10.68 -3.13
C TYR A 341 -20.18 -9.15 -3.17
N PHE A 342 -19.10 -8.48 -2.77
CA PHE A 342 -19.03 -7.01 -2.86
C PHE A 342 -19.08 -6.52 -4.30
N ILE A 343 -18.38 -7.16 -5.23
CA ILE A 343 -18.42 -6.79 -6.66
C ILE A 343 -19.84 -6.92 -7.22
N GLN A 344 -20.56 -8.01 -6.89
CA GLN A 344 -21.92 -8.25 -7.36
C GLN A 344 -22.94 -7.26 -6.78
N ASN A 345 -22.71 -6.76 -5.55
CA ASN A 345 -23.64 -5.87 -4.85
C ASN A 345 -23.18 -4.40 -4.83
N SER A 346 -22.15 -4.03 -5.59
CA SER A 346 -21.67 -2.64 -5.70
C SER A 346 -22.50 -1.78 -6.69
N HIS A 347 -23.67 -2.28 -7.11
CA HIS A 347 -24.53 -1.63 -8.12
C HIS A 347 -25.31 -0.41 -7.60
N ASP A 348 -25.09 0.05 -6.37
CA ASP A 348 -25.75 1.23 -5.78
C ASP A 348 -25.17 2.58 -6.28
N ASN A 349 -24.51 2.60 -7.43
CA ASN A 349 -24.08 3.86 -8.03
C ASN A 349 -25.13 4.30 -9.07
N ASP A 350 -26.14 5.05 -8.62
CA ASP A 350 -27.24 5.61 -9.43
C ASP A 350 -26.78 6.45 -10.64
N GLU A 351 -25.47 6.69 -10.79
CA GLU A 351 -24.87 7.49 -11.86
C GLU A 351 -24.42 6.66 -13.09
N LEU A 352 -24.41 5.32 -13.00
CA LEU A 352 -23.95 4.44 -14.09
C LEU A 352 -25.12 3.83 -14.85
N THR A 353 -25.00 3.75 -16.18
CA THR A 353 -25.93 2.92 -16.96
C THR A 353 -25.72 1.43 -16.64
N PRO A 354 -26.72 0.55 -16.83
CA PRO A 354 -26.58 -0.88 -16.59
C PRO A 354 -25.37 -1.51 -17.33
N GLU A 355 -25.11 -1.08 -18.56
CA GLU A 355 -23.99 -1.56 -19.37
C GLU A 355 -22.64 -1.10 -18.81
N GLN A 356 -22.56 0.14 -18.31
CA GLN A 356 -21.37 0.68 -17.64
C GLN A 356 -21.11 -0.04 -16.31
N ALA A 357 -22.16 -0.33 -15.54
CA ALA A 357 -22.07 -1.06 -14.27
C ALA A 357 -21.57 -2.50 -14.50
N GLU A 358 -22.09 -3.20 -15.53
CA GLU A 358 -21.64 -4.55 -15.88
C GLU A 358 -20.17 -4.56 -16.36
N ALA A 359 -19.78 -3.58 -17.20
CA ALA A 359 -18.40 -3.44 -17.64
C ALA A 359 -17.44 -3.14 -16.46
N ALA A 360 -17.87 -2.34 -15.48
CA ALA A 360 -17.11 -2.09 -14.26
C ALA A 360 -16.97 -3.35 -13.41
N ALA A 361 -18.06 -4.10 -13.20
CA ALA A 361 -18.05 -5.35 -12.44
C ALA A 361 -17.17 -6.43 -13.10
N ARG A 362 -17.14 -6.51 -14.43
CA ARG A 362 -16.23 -7.41 -15.15
C ARG A 362 -14.78 -7.04 -14.91
N ARG A 363 -14.41 -5.77 -15.01
CA ARG A 363 -13.06 -5.28 -14.74
C ARG A 363 -12.62 -5.56 -13.30
N GLU A 364 -13.51 -5.35 -12.33
CA GLU A 364 -13.20 -5.67 -10.93
C GLU A 364 -12.99 -7.18 -10.71
N ARG A 365 -13.72 -8.03 -11.42
CA ARG A 365 -13.51 -9.49 -11.38
C ARG A 365 -12.13 -9.87 -11.95
N GLU A 366 -11.75 -9.31 -13.11
CA GLU A 366 -10.43 -9.55 -13.71
C GLU A 366 -9.29 -9.15 -12.76
N ARG A 367 -9.41 -8.00 -12.09
CA ARG A 367 -8.44 -7.55 -11.06
C ARG A 367 -8.41 -8.45 -9.82
N LEU A 368 -9.59 -8.93 -9.39
CA LEU A 368 -9.69 -9.89 -8.30
C LEU A 368 -8.97 -11.19 -8.65
N ASP A 369 -9.09 -11.69 -9.87
CA ASP A 369 -8.42 -12.92 -10.30
C ASP A 369 -6.89 -12.76 -10.29
N VAL A 370 -6.36 -11.61 -10.68
CA VAL A 370 -4.92 -11.28 -10.54
C VAL A 370 -4.50 -11.31 -9.08
N MET A 371 -5.29 -10.71 -8.17
CA MET A 371 -5.00 -10.71 -6.74
C MET A 371 -5.04 -12.14 -6.14
N VAL A 372 -5.99 -12.95 -6.56
CA VAL A 372 -6.06 -14.38 -6.17
C VAL A 372 -4.84 -15.13 -6.71
N GLY A 373 -4.42 -14.85 -7.95
CA GLY A 373 -3.19 -15.37 -8.54
C GLY A 373 -1.96 -15.05 -7.69
N TYR A 374 -1.81 -13.79 -7.25
CA TYR A 374 -0.75 -13.38 -6.33
C TYR A 374 -0.77 -14.18 -5.02
N CYS A 375 -1.94 -14.41 -4.44
CA CYS A 375 -2.07 -15.18 -3.20
C CYS A 375 -1.76 -16.67 -3.37
N LYS A 376 -1.89 -17.21 -4.58
CA LYS A 376 -1.73 -18.64 -4.88
C LYS A 376 -0.37 -18.97 -5.48
N THR A 377 0.31 -18.02 -6.11
CA THR A 377 1.57 -18.27 -6.83
C THR A 377 2.66 -18.84 -5.95
N THR A 378 3.47 -19.69 -6.52
CA THR A 378 4.73 -20.19 -5.94
C THR A 378 5.96 -19.41 -6.44
N ARG A 379 5.79 -18.58 -7.47
CA ARG A 379 6.82 -17.66 -7.97
C ARG A 379 7.17 -16.61 -6.91
N CYS A 380 8.28 -15.92 -7.12
CA CYS A 380 8.66 -14.78 -6.30
C CYS A 380 7.50 -13.76 -6.21
N LEU A 381 7.03 -13.46 -5.00
CA LEU A 381 5.91 -12.52 -4.78
C LEU A 381 6.26 -11.10 -5.26
N ARG A 382 7.50 -10.67 -5.06
CA ARG A 382 8.00 -9.38 -5.54
C ARG A 382 7.99 -9.30 -7.07
N SER A 383 8.52 -10.32 -7.74
CA SER A 383 8.51 -10.36 -9.21
C SER A 383 7.09 -10.37 -9.77
N TYR A 384 6.16 -11.12 -9.16
CA TYR A 384 4.76 -11.13 -9.57
C TYR A 384 4.13 -9.71 -9.49
N LEU A 385 4.43 -9.00 -8.41
CA LEU A 385 3.92 -7.66 -8.16
C LEU A 385 4.53 -6.64 -9.14
N LEU A 386 5.84 -6.70 -9.38
CA LEU A 386 6.55 -5.83 -10.31
C LEU A 386 6.12 -6.07 -11.76
N ASP A 387 6.00 -7.34 -12.19
CA ASP A 387 5.49 -7.72 -13.51
C ASP A 387 4.10 -7.11 -13.78
N TYR A 388 3.22 -7.08 -12.78
CA TYR A 388 1.90 -6.47 -12.89
C TYR A 388 1.95 -4.97 -13.22
N PHE A 389 2.91 -4.24 -12.65
CA PHE A 389 3.12 -2.83 -12.93
C PHE A 389 4.01 -2.56 -14.15
N GLY A 390 4.39 -3.61 -14.90
CA GLY A 390 5.22 -3.50 -16.11
C GLY A 390 6.71 -3.37 -15.85
N GLU A 391 7.16 -3.70 -14.63
CA GLU A 391 8.58 -3.70 -14.26
C GLU A 391 9.07 -5.16 -14.15
N HIS A 392 9.96 -5.56 -15.07
CA HIS A 392 10.46 -6.93 -15.10
C HIS A 392 11.59 -7.15 -14.09
N HIS A 393 11.37 -8.05 -13.16
CA HIS A 393 12.37 -8.50 -12.19
C HIS A 393 12.73 -9.96 -12.48
N THR A 394 13.98 -10.21 -12.86
CA THR A 394 14.49 -11.56 -13.16
C THR A 394 15.07 -12.20 -11.90
N GLY A 395 14.60 -13.42 -11.58
CA GLY A 395 15.10 -14.22 -10.45
C GLY A 395 14.32 -14.06 -9.16
N GLY A 396 14.82 -14.64 -8.09
CA GLY A 396 14.22 -14.55 -6.75
C GLY A 396 14.72 -13.32 -6.00
N CYS A 397 13.83 -12.62 -5.26
CA CYS A 397 14.20 -11.41 -4.52
C CYS A 397 14.93 -11.69 -3.19
N GLY A 398 14.96 -12.94 -2.71
CA GLY A 398 15.52 -13.30 -1.39
C GLY A 398 14.79 -12.69 -0.18
N ASN A 399 13.74 -11.85 -0.41
CA ASN A 399 13.03 -11.08 0.62
C ASN A 399 11.51 -11.20 0.48
N CYS A 400 11.00 -12.40 0.20
CA CYS A 400 9.57 -12.72 0.24
C CYS A 400 9.35 -14.15 0.72
N SER A 401 8.13 -14.45 1.18
CA SER A 401 7.81 -15.77 1.74
C SER A 401 8.02 -16.93 0.77
N ASN A 402 7.97 -16.67 -0.53
CA ASN A 402 8.22 -17.71 -1.53
C ASN A 402 9.71 -17.90 -1.81
N CYS A 403 10.54 -16.85 -1.74
CA CYS A 403 11.98 -16.97 -1.91
C CYS A 403 12.71 -17.50 -0.65
N THR A 404 12.21 -17.15 0.55
CA THR A 404 12.82 -17.55 1.84
C THR A 404 12.24 -18.84 2.40
N GLY A 405 11.13 -19.35 1.82
CA GLY A 405 10.50 -20.61 2.21
C GLY A 405 11.30 -21.82 1.71
N GLU A 406 11.36 -22.86 2.51
CA GLU A 406 11.82 -24.17 2.04
C GLU A 406 10.68 -24.81 1.26
N PHE A 407 10.84 -24.96 -0.05
CA PHE A 407 9.92 -25.68 -0.90
C PHE A 407 10.50 -27.05 -1.25
N VAL A 408 9.66 -28.06 -1.12
CA VAL A 408 9.94 -29.40 -1.63
C VAL A 408 9.18 -29.56 -2.93
N GLN A 409 9.89 -29.97 -3.97
CA GLN A 409 9.26 -30.32 -5.22
C GLN A 409 8.71 -31.74 -5.10
N THR A 410 7.39 -31.88 -5.15
CA THR A 410 6.68 -33.16 -5.04
C THR A 410 6.18 -33.55 -6.43
N ASP A 411 6.49 -34.74 -6.89
CA ASP A 411 5.89 -35.33 -8.09
C ASP A 411 4.42 -35.64 -7.79
N ILE A 412 3.51 -35.05 -8.54
CA ILE A 412 2.07 -35.24 -8.47
C ILE A 412 1.48 -35.78 -9.78
N THR A 413 2.32 -36.35 -10.63
CA THR A 413 1.92 -36.82 -11.96
C THR A 413 0.73 -37.80 -11.90
N THR A 414 0.77 -38.75 -10.96
CA THR A 414 -0.32 -39.71 -10.77
C THR A 414 -1.63 -39.05 -10.35
N GLU A 415 -1.56 -38.11 -9.41
CA GLU A 415 -2.72 -37.33 -8.93
C GLU A 415 -3.25 -36.43 -10.05
N ALA A 416 -2.37 -35.79 -10.80
CA ALA A 416 -2.71 -34.98 -11.96
C ALA A 416 -3.48 -35.82 -13.01
N GLN A 417 -2.97 -37.00 -13.37
CA GLN A 417 -3.64 -37.90 -14.30
C GLN A 417 -5.03 -38.33 -13.83
N LYS A 418 -5.20 -38.62 -12.53
CA LYS A 418 -6.50 -38.95 -11.96
C LYS A 418 -7.49 -37.77 -12.05
N ILE A 419 -7.05 -36.58 -11.73
CA ILE A 419 -7.87 -35.36 -11.78
C ILE A 419 -8.24 -35.04 -13.23
N LEU A 420 -7.25 -34.94 -14.12
CA LEU A 420 -7.46 -34.63 -15.53
C LEU A 420 -8.35 -35.65 -16.22
N SER A 421 -8.17 -36.97 -15.92
CA SER A 421 -9.06 -38.03 -16.41
C SER A 421 -10.50 -37.88 -15.89
N GLY A 422 -10.67 -37.45 -14.63
CA GLY A 422 -11.99 -37.11 -14.06
C GLY A 422 -12.67 -35.99 -14.82
N VAL A 423 -11.96 -34.87 -15.03
CA VAL A 423 -12.48 -33.72 -15.78
C VAL A 423 -12.81 -34.10 -17.24
N ALA A 424 -11.95 -34.85 -17.92
CA ALA A 424 -12.17 -35.32 -19.30
C ALA A 424 -13.48 -36.12 -19.41
N ARG A 425 -13.74 -37.04 -18.46
CA ARG A 425 -14.96 -37.87 -18.45
C ARG A 425 -16.21 -37.06 -18.15
N ILE A 426 -16.10 -36.09 -17.28
CA ILE A 426 -17.18 -35.16 -16.97
C ILE A 426 -17.54 -34.34 -18.20
N GLN A 427 -16.56 -33.71 -18.86
CA GLN A 427 -16.77 -32.91 -20.06
C GLN A 427 -17.37 -33.70 -21.23
N LYS A 428 -17.03 -34.99 -21.34
CA LYS A 428 -17.63 -35.87 -22.36
C LYS A 428 -19.15 -36.05 -22.11
N ARG A 429 -19.61 -36.08 -20.87
CA ARG A 429 -21.04 -36.25 -20.53
C ARG A 429 -21.77 -34.91 -20.39
N TRP A 430 -21.05 -33.87 -19.84
CA TRP A 430 -21.54 -32.52 -19.64
C TRP A 430 -20.48 -31.52 -20.16
N PRO A 431 -20.65 -31.02 -21.38
CA PRO A 431 -19.69 -30.09 -21.97
C PRO A 431 -19.40 -28.83 -21.13
N GLY A 432 -20.36 -28.41 -20.30
CA GLY A 432 -20.21 -27.30 -19.35
C GLY A 432 -19.33 -27.58 -18.13
N GLY A 433 -18.88 -28.83 -17.91
CA GLY A 433 -18.01 -29.17 -16.78
C GLY A 433 -18.70 -29.22 -15.41
N LEU A 434 -17.91 -29.26 -14.34
CA LEU A 434 -18.35 -29.19 -12.93
C LEU A 434 -17.55 -28.14 -12.17
N GLY A 435 -18.20 -27.50 -11.20
CA GLY A 435 -17.50 -26.65 -10.25
C GLY A 435 -16.55 -27.45 -9.33
N VAL A 436 -15.54 -26.78 -8.81
CA VAL A 436 -14.47 -27.35 -7.96
C VAL A 436 -15.01 -28.25 -6.85
N VAL A 437 -16.06 -27.81 -6.14
CA VAL A 437 -16.63 -28.56 -4.99
C VAL A 437 -17.18 -29.91 -5.45
N ALA A 438 -17.99 -29.92 -6.50
CA ALA A 438 -18.60 -31.14 -7.02
C ALA A 438 -17.56 -32.10 -7.62
N LEU A 439 -16.54 -31.56 -8.30
CA LEU A 439 -15.39 -32.33 -8.80
C LEU A 439 -14.62 -33.01 -7.66
N VAL A 440 -14.31 -32.27 -6.60
CA VAL A 440 -13.61 -32.81 -5.41
C VAL A 440 -14.46 -33.88 -4.72
N GLN A 441 -15.77 -33.65 -4.56
CA GLN A 441 -16.70 -34.63 -3.97
C GLN A 441 -16.75 -35.90 -4.78
N MET A 442 -16.86 -35.82 -6.10
CA MET A 442 -16.88 -36.96 -7.01
C MET A 442 -15.58 -37.77 -6.94
N LEU A 443 -14.39 -37.10 -7.10
CA LEU A 443 -13.10 -37.77 -7.05
C LEU A 443 -12.81 -38.42 -5.69
N ARG A 444 -13.37 -37.90 -4.61
CA ARG A 444 -13.25 -38.47 -3.27
C ARG A 444 -14.32 -39.53 -2.93
N GLY A 445 -15.33 -39.68 -3.77
CA GLY A 445 -16.42 -40.65 -3.53
C GLY A 445 -17.37 -40.23 -2.40
N ALA A 446 -17.73 -38.94 -2.39
CA ALA A 446 -18.71 -38.43 -1.43
C ALA A 446 -20.09 -39.01 -1.66
N LYS A 447 -20.77 -39.44 -0.58
CA LYS A 447 -22.11 -40.06 -0.60
C LYS A 447 -23.23 -39.07 -0.25
N ASP A 448 -22.98 -37.78 -0.44
CA ASP A 448 -24.02 -36.78 -0.20
C ASP A 448 -25.12 -36.85 -1.29
N GLN A 449 -26.29 -36.38 -0.92
CA GLN A 449 -27.50 -36.48 -1.76
C GLN A 449 -27.29 -35.80 -3.13
N LYS A 450 -26.65 -34.65 -3.18
CA LYS A 450 -26.37 -33.88 -4.42
C LYS A 450 -25.46 -34.64 -5.39
N THR A 451 -24.44 -35.33 -4.87
CA THR A 451 -23.51 -36.16 -5.64
C THR A 451 -24.23 -37.36 -6.28
N LEU A 452 -25.11 -38.01 -5.52
CA LEU A 452 -25.88 -39.17 -5.99
C LEU A 452 -26.99 -38.77 -7.00
N GLU A 453 -27.75 -37.70 -6.71
CA GLU A 453 -28.80 -37.19 -7.60
C GLU A 453 -28.25 -36.78 -8.98
N ARG A 454 -27.01 -36.27 -9.02
CA ARG A 454 -26.35 -35.94 -10.27
C ARG A 454 -25.71 -37.14 -10.98
N GLY A 455 -25.81 -38.34 -10.40
CA GLY A 455 -25.20 -39.56 -10.96
C GLY A 455 -23.68 -39.50 -11.07
N LEU A 456 -23.01 -38.76 -10.17
CA LEU A 456 -21.55 -38.63 -10.16
C LEU A 456 -20.86 -39.92 -9.69
N ASP A 457 -21.57 -40.74 -8.94
CA ASP A 457 -21.17 -42.09 -8.49
C ASP A 457 -21.01 -43.11 -9.65
N GLN A 458 -21.60 -42.81 -10.82
CA GLN A 458 -21.53 -43.68 -12.00
C GLN A 458 -20.25 -43.49 -12.82
N PHE A 459 -19.43 -42.46 -12.52
CA PHE A 459 -18.17 -42.25 -13.24
C PHE A 459 -17.09 -43.22 -12.76
N PRO A 460 -16.29 -43.81 -13.70
CA PRO A 460 -15.17 -44.70 -13.34
C PRO A 460 -14.11 -44.04 -12.44
N THR A 461 -14.11 -42.71 -12.39
CA THR A 461 -13.23 -41.90 -11.54
C THR A 461 -13.82 -41.51 -10.20
N TYR A 462 -15.05 -42.00 -9.88
CA TYR A 462 -15.67 -41.79 -8.57
C TYR A 462 -14.88 -42.49 -7.47
N GLY A 463 -14.51 -41.74 -6.45
CA GLY A 463 -13.79 -42.26 -5.29
C GLY A 463 -12.33 -42.68 -5.55
N ILE A 464 -11.77 -42.41 -6.73
CA ILE A 464 -10.37 -42.78 -7.07
C ILE A 464 -9.33 -42.03 -6.21
N MET A 465 -9.73 -40.99 -5.52
CA MET A 465 -8.90 -40.19 -4.62
C MET A 465 -9.50 -40.07 -3.21
N ARG A 466 -10.21 -41.12 -2.74
CA ARG A 466 -10.88 -41.13 -1.44
C ARG A 466 -9.96 -40.85 -0.26
N ASP A 467 -8.70 -41.28 -0.37
CA ASP A 467 -7.70 -41.17 0.69
C ASP A 467 -7.02 -39.78 0.72
N VAL A 468 -7.30 -38.93 -0.27
CA VAL A 468 -6.73 -37.58 -0.34
C VAL A 468 -7.64 -36.60 0.39
N PRO A 469 -7.14 -35.84 1.41
CA PRO A 469 -7.92 -34.82 2.09
C PRO A 469 -8.43 -33.73 1.14
N PRO A 470 -9.62 -33.12 1.39
CA PRO A 470 -10.17 -32.06 0.50
C PRO A 470 -9.24 -30.88 0.31
N GLN A 471 -8.50 -30.51 1.34
CA GLN A 471 -7.50 -29.42 1.26
C GLN A 471 -6.35 -29.76 0.31
N ARG A 472 -5.87 -31.00 0.34
CA ARG A 472 -4.83 -31.50 -0.55
C ARG A 472 -5.30 -31.54 -2.01
N MET A 473 -6.55 -31.99 -2.23
CA MET A 473 -7.18 -31.97 -3.56
C MET A 473 -7.22 -30.56 -4.16
N ARG A 474 -7.49 -29.55 -3.36
CA ARG A 474 -7.49 -28.16 -3.82
C ARG A 474 -6.10 -27.68 -4.22
N LEU A 475 -5.06 -28.05 -3.47
CA LEU A 475 -3.67 -27.73 -3.84
C LEU A 475 -3.28 -28.36 -5.18
N TYR A 476 -3.71 -29.58 -5.45
CA TYR A 476 -3.48 -30.22 -6.76
C TYR A 476 -4.22 -29.48 -7.89
N LEU A 477 -5.47 -29.08 -7.67
CA LEU A 477 -6.23 -28.32 -8.65
C LEU A 477 -5.59 -26.95 -8.90
N ASP A 478 -5.19 -26.24 -7.86
CA ASP A 478 -4.50 -24.95 -7.96
C ASP A 478 -3.17 -25.09 -8.76
N ALA A 479 -2.38 -26.14 -8.48
CA ALA A 479 -1.14 -26.43 -9.21
C ALA A 479 -1.37 -26.75 -10.69
N LEU A 480 -2.44 -27.48 -11.00
CA LEU A 480 -2.80 -27.83 -12.39
C LEU A 480 -3.34 -26.60 -13.15
N GLN A 481 -4.05 -25.69 -12.48
CA GLN A 481 -4.48 -24.42 -13.07
C GLN A 481 -3.28 -23.50 -13.31
N GLU A 482 -2.39 -23.33 -12.31
CA GLU A 482 -1.19 -22.50 -12.43
C GLU A 482 -0.26 -22.96 -13.57
N GLN A 483 -0.14 -24.26 -13.76
CA GLN A 483 0.67 -24.84 -14.85
C GLN A 483 -0.09 -24.90 -16.19
N GLY A 484 -1.35 -24.47 -16.21
CA GLY A 484 -2.14 -24.35 -17.43
C GLY A 484 -2.67 -25.67 -17.98
N TYR A 485 -2.83 -26.72 -17.16
CA TYR A 485 -3.49 -27.97 -17.56
C TYR A 485 -5.01 -27.92 -17.38
N LEU A 486 -5.48 -27.09 -16.43
CA LEU A 486 -6.88 -26.82 -16.17
C LEU A 486 -7.16 -25.32 -16.32
N ALA A 487 -8.38 -25.01 -16.76
CA ALA A 487 -8.91 -23.66 -16.76
C ALA A 487 -10.24 -23.63 -15.99
N GLU A 488 -10.53 -22.49 -15.36
CA GLU A 488 -11.84 -22.20 -14.78
C GLU A 488 -12.61 -21.32 -15.77
N THR A 489 -13.83 -21.74 -16.13
CA THR A 489 -14.68 -21.03 -17.12
C THR A 489 -16.06 -20.78 -16.54
N GLY A 490 -16.68 -19.68 -16.93
CA GLY A 490 -18.00 -19.25 -16.45
C GLY A 490 -17.93 -18.25 -15.30
N ASP A 491 -18.65 -17.14 -15.44
CA ASP A 491 -18.60 -16.02 -14.50
C ASP A 491 -19.42 -16.27 -13.22
N GLU A 492 -20.64 -16.74 -13.37
CA GLU A 492 -21.58 -16.91 -12.25
C GLU A 492 -21.44 -18.28 -11.57
N PHE A 493 -21.20 -19.32 -12.36
CA PHE A 493 -21.00 -20.70 -11.86
C PHE A 493 -19.69 -21.28 -12.46
N PRO A 494 -18.54 -20.93 -11.86
CA PRO A 494 -17.26 -21.35 -12.42
C PRO A 494 -17.11 -22.88 -12.44
N VAL A 495 -16.71 -23.40 -13.55
CA VAL A 495 -16.52 -24.83 -13.80
C VAL A 495 -15.09 -25.10 -14.26
N ILE A 496 -14.58 -26.28 -13.91
CA ILE A 496 -13.24 -26.71 -14.28
C ILE A 496 -13.26 -27.42 -15.62
N THR A 497 -12.41 -26.98 -16.54
CA THR A 497 -12.27 -27.53 -17.88
C THR A 497 -10.81 -27.86 -18.19
N LEU A 498 -10.59 -28.82 -19.12
CA LEU A 498 -9.26 -29.12 -19.63
C LEU A 498 -8.81 -28.04 -20.62
N THR A 499 -7.51 -27.74 -20.60
CA THR A 499 -6.85 -26.95 -21.64
C THR A 499 -6.27 -27.83 -22.72
N ALA A 500 -5.77 -27.21 -23.79
CA ALA A 500 -5.04 -27.89 -24.87
C ALA A 500 -3.73 -28.57 -24.38
N LYS A 501 -3.23 -28.22 -23.20
CA LYS A 501 -2.01 -28.79 -22.60
C LYS A 501 -2.26 -30.10 -21.85
N ALA A 502 -3.48 -30.36 -21.37
CA ALA A 502 -3.81 -31.52 -20.55
C ALA A 502 -3.48 -32.91 -21.24
N PRO A 503 -3.64 -33.08 -22.55
CA PRO A 503 -3.26 -34.33 -23.22
C PRO A 503 -1.80 -34.75 -23.03
N ALA A 504 -0.88 -33.80 -22.85
CA ALA A 504 0.53 -34.09 -22.63
C ALA A 504 0.77 -34.95 -21.38
N VAL A 505 0.03 -34.64 -20.29
CA VAL A 505 0.08 -35.41 -19.04
C VAL A 505 -0.69 -36.72 -19.14
N LEU A 506 -1.84 -36.72 -19.84
CA LEU A 506 -2.72 -37.88 -19.91
C LEU A 506 -2.18 -38.97 -20.83
N PHE A 507 -1.51 -38.60 -21.95
CA PHE A 507 -1.17 -39.52 -23.04
C PHE A 507 0.31 -39.52 -23.43
N HIS A 508 1.08 -38.49 -23.07
CA HIS A 508 2.47 -38.36 -23.53
C HIS A 508 3.51 -38.42 -22.39
N GLY A 509 3.07 -38.74 -21.15
CA GLY A 509 3.97 -38.99 -20.03
C GLY A 509 4.65 -37.74 -19.47
N GLU A 510 4.09 -36.55 -19.75
CA GLU A 510 4.61 -35.31 -19.14
C GLU A 510 4.47 -35.37 -17.62
N GLN A 511 5.59 -35.12 -16.91
CA GLN A 511 5.62 -35.12 -15.46
C GLN A 511 5.07 -33.79 -14.93
N VAL A 512 4.24 -33.88 -13.89
CA VAL A 512 3.70 -32.73 -13.17
C VAL A 512 4.28 -32.70 -11.79
N THR A 513 4.95 -31.61 -11.46
CA THR A 513 5.49 -31.38 -10.12
C THR A 513 4.77 -30.23 -9.45
N MET A 514 4.66 -30.29 -8.13
CA MET A 514 4.10 -29.21 -7.33
C MET A 514 5.12 -28.77 -6.28
N GLN A 515 5.29 -27.46 -6.13
CA GLN A 515 6.09 -26.92 -5.04
C GLN A 515 5.25 -26.85 -3.77
N GLU A 516 5.68 -27.52 -2.72
CA GLU A 516 5.05 -27.47 -1.42
C GLU A 516 6.01 -26.85 -0.41
N ARG A 517 5.47 -26.05 0.48
CA ARG A 517 6.22 -25.67 1.69
C ARG A 517 6.47 -26.93 2.51
N ALA A 518 7.73 -27.20 2.84
CA ALA A 518 8.08 -28.33 3.69
C ALA A 518 7.23 -28.29 4.97
N ALA A 519 6.58 -29.42 5.30
CA ALA A 519 5.69 -29.53 6.47
C ALA A 519 6.42 -29.22 7.80
N THR A 520 7.75 -29.25 7.78
CA THR A 520 8.64 -28.85 8.86
C THR A 520 8.67 -27.35 9.16
N ALA A 521 8.01 -26.48 8.34
CA ALA A 521 8.04 -25.03 8.58
C ALA A 521 7.33 -24.63 9.89
N GLN A 522 6.31 -25.36 10.34
CA GLN A 522 5.68 -25.11 11.64
C GLN A 522 6.54 -25.59 12.82
N GLU A 523 7.22 -26.74 12.69
CA GLU A 523 8.18 -27.23 13.70
C GLU A 523 9.54 -26.53 13.62
N ALA A 524 10.01 -26.16 12.43
CA ALA A 524 11.23 -25.39 12.23
C ALA A 524 11.05 -23.92 12.60
N GLN A 525 9.87 -23.33 12.43
CA GLN A 525 9.55 -22.00 12.97
C GLN A 525 9.60 -21.97 14.49
N ALA A 526 9.09 -23.03 15.16
CA ALA A 526 9.22 -23.19 16.60
C ALA A 526 10.68 -23.38 17.05
N LYS A 527 11.49 -24.14 16.27
CA LYS A 527 12.92 -24.33 16.52
C LYS A 527 13.79 -23.13 16.10
N ARG A 528 13.45 -22.43 15.02
CA ARG A 528 14.09 -21.16 14.61
C ARG A 528 13.76 -20.01 15.55
N ARG A 529 12.57 -19.99 16.19
CA ARG A 529 12.25 -19.08 17.29
C ARG A 529 13.20 -19.23 18.48
N ALA A 530 13.64 -20.46 18.77
CA ALA A 530 14.64 -20.73 19.83
C ALA A 530 16.08 -20.37 19.41
N SER A 531 16.42 -20.41 18.10
CA SER A 531 17.76 -20.07 17.60
C SER A 531 17.88 -18.60 17.14
N ARG A 532 16.81 -17.95 16.68
CA ARG A 532 16.78 -16.51 16.37
C ARG A 532 16.96 -15.60 17.58
N LYS A 533 16.69 -16.09 18.81
CA LYS A 533 17.12 -15.40 20.04
C LYS A 533 18.65 -15.29 20.18
N LYS A 534 19.42 -16.00 19.32
CA LYS A 534 20.91 -15.95 19.35
C LYS A 534 21.55 -15.34 18.09
N THR A 535 20.80 -15.03 17.02
CA THR A 535 21.42 -14.63 15.74
C THR A 535 20.85 -13.33 15.13
N ALA A 536 19.84 -12.70 15.75
CA ALA A 536 19.34 -11.37 15.36
C ALA A 536 20.18 -10.21 15.95
N ALA A 537 21.34 -10.55 16.48
CA ALA A 537 22.35 -9.59 16.91
C ALA A 537 23.53 -9.70 15.96
N ARG A 538 23.51 -9.07 14.81
CA ARG A 538 24.70 -8.66 14.06
C ARG A 538 24.40 -8.11 12.65
N THR A 539 23.94 -6.87 12.62
CA THR A 539 24.57 -5.84 11.78
C THR A 539 24.58 -4.58 12.64
N ALA A 540 25.74 -4.26 13.08
CA ALA A 540 26.11 -3.56 14.27
C ALA A 540 25.99 -2.05 14.12
N LEU A 541 25.10 -1.48 14.85
CA LEU A 541 25.40 -0.35 15.73
C LEU A 541 26.02 -0.95 17.01
N SER A 542 26.98 -0.31 17.67
CA SER A 542 27.49 -0.78 18.95
C SER A 542 26.35 -0.76 19.99
N GLU A 543 26.43 -1.55 21.05
CA GLU A 543 25.41 -1.52 22.13
C GLU A 543 25.22 -0.09 22.70
N ALA A 544 26.21 0.75 22.55
CA ALA A 544 26.27 2.16 22.91
C ALA A 544 25.43 3.04 22.00
N ASP A 545 25.57 2.89 20.68
CA ASP A 545 24.80 3.68 19.72
C ASP A 545 23.31 3.32 19.82
N ASP A 546 22.98 2.07 20.15
CA ASP A 546 21.61 1.63 20.45
C ASP A 546 21.05 2.34 21.71
N SER A 547 21.88 2.55 22.73
CA SER A 547 21.50 3.27 23.96
C SER A 547 21.27 4.75 23.70
N LEU A 548 22.15 5.42 22.96
CA LEU A 548 21.98 6.82 22.55
C LEU A 548 20.74 6.99 21.67
N LEU A 549 20.57 6.13 20.68
CA LEU A 549 19.41 6.16 19.79
C LEU A 549 18.09 6.03 20.58
N ALA A 550 18.02 5.14 21.55
CA ALA A 550 16.84 4.99 22.42
C ALA A 550 16.55 6.28 23.21
N SER A 551 17.59 6.95 23.71
CA SER A 551 17.45 8.21 24.44
C SER A 551 17.01 9.37 23.52
N LEU A 552 17.52 9.42 22.29
CA LEU A 552 17.11 10.41 21.27
C LEU A 552 15.65 10.20 20.83
N LYS A 553 15.19 8.95 20.70
CA LYS A 553 13.77 8.65 20.44
C LYS A 553 12.86 9.14 21.57
N THR A 554 13.31 9.03 22.83
CA THR A 554 12.57 9.56 23.98
C THR A 554 12.50 11.09 23.94
N LEU A 555 13.64 11.77 23.74
CA LEU A 555 13.69 13.24 23.61
C LEU A 555 12.80 13.75 22.49
N ARG A 556 12.85 13.09 21.31
CA ARG A 556 11.96 13.42 20.19
C ARG A 556 10.49 13.34 20.57
N SER A 557 10.09 12.29 21.30
CA SER A 557 8.70 12.11 21.73
C SER A 557 8.25 13.19 22.72
N GLU A 558 9.12 13.59 23.63
CA GLU A 558 8.84 14.69 24.58
C GLU A 558 8.68 16.04 23.86
N LEU A 559 9.58 16.35 22.92
CA LEU A 559 9.50 17.59 22.14
C LEU A 559 8.29 17.60 21.21
N ALA A 560 7.94 16.47 20.62
CA ALA A 560 6.75 16.30 19.79
C ALA A 560 5.46 16.57 20.60
N GLN A 561 5.35 16.00 21.79
CA GLN A 561 4.22 16.25 22.70
C GLN A 561 4.13 17.72 23.11
N LYS A 562 5.27 18.33 23.45
CA LYS A 562 5.32 19.76 23.85
C LYS A 562 4.88 20.70 22.73
N ASN A 563 5.19 20.36 21.47
CA ASN A 563 4.87 21.19 20.30
C ASN A 563 3.58 20.75 19.58
N HIS A 564 2.86 19.76 20.11
CA HIS A 564 1.64 19.21 19.52
C HIS A 564 1.79 18.74 18.07
N VAL A 565 2.95 18.15 17.74
CA VAL A 565 3.24 17.58 16.42
C VAL A 565 3.57 16.09 16.54
N PRO A 566 3.34 15.27 15.50
CA PRO A 566 3.81 13.88 15.46
C PRO A 566 5.33 13.76 15.59
N ALA A 567 5.81 12.72 16.26
CA ALA A 567 7.23 12.54 16.52
C ALA A 567 8.09 12.51 15.24
N TYR A 568 7.61 11.91 14.17
CA TYR A 568 8.32 11.85 12.89
C TYR A 568 8.40 13.20 12.16
N ILE A 569 7.53 14.16 12.47
CA ILE A 569 7.60 15.53 11.95
C ILE A 569 8.77 16.29 12.59
N VAL A 570 9.07 16.05 13.87
CA VAL A 570 10.28 16.61 14.51
C VAL A 570 11.51 16.12 13.78
N PHE A 571 11.80 14.83 13.85
CA PHE A 571 12.84 14.15 13.04
C PHE A 571 12.40 12.71 12.76
N ASN A 572 12.69 12.21 11.55
CA ASN A 572 12.46 10.81 11.19
C ASN A 572 13.51 9.88 11.83
N ASN A 573 13.34 8.56 11.70
CA ASN A 573 14.27 7.62 12.30
C ASN A 573 15.67 7.72 11.70
N VAL A 574 15.79 7.87 10.37
CA VAL A 574 17.09 8.03 9.69
C VAL A 574 17.87 9.22 10.24
N SER A 575 17.20 10.35 10.50
CA SER A 575 17.85 11.49 11.12
C SER A 575 18.37 11.18 12.54
N LEU A 576 17.63 10.39 13.32
CA LEU A 576 18.05 10.00 14.67
C LEU A 576 19.19 8.98 14.63
N ASP A 577 19.19 8.05 13.67
CA ASP A 577 20.26 7.09 13.47
C ASP A 577 21.57 7.81 13.10
N GLU A 578 21.52 8.77 12.15
CA GLU A 578 22.67 9.62 11.82
C GLU A 578 23.12 10.48 13.02
N MET A 579 22.20 10.99 13.86
CA MET A 579 22.56 11.72 15.08
C MET A 579 23.25 10.82 16.10
N ALA A 580 22.83 9.57 16.23
CA ALA A 580 23.47 8.60 17.13
C ALA A 580 24.88 8.21 16.64
N GLU A 581 25.05 8.02 15.32
CA GLU A 581 26.32 7.65 14.69
C GLU A 581 27.30 8.82 14.69
N LEU A 582 26.88 10.01 14.21
CA LEU A 582 27.75 11.16 14.00
C LEU A 582 27.96 12.03 15.26
N LYS A 583 27.10 11.87 16.27
CA LYS A 583 27.16 12.57 17.58
C LYS A 583 27.44 14.08 17.42
N PRO A 584 26.61 14.86 16.69
CA PRO A 584 26.88 16.26 16.36
C PRO A 584 27.02 17.11 17.62
N ARG A 585 28.15 17.88 17.70
CA ARG A 585 28.49 18.72 18.86
C ARG A 585 28.23 20.22 18.62
N THR A 586 28.07 20.61 17.37
CA THR A 586 27.80 22.00 16.99
C THR A 586 26.54 22.11 16.13
N MET A 587 25.93 23.30 16.07
CA MET A 587 24.80 23.55 15.18
C MET A 587 25.18 23.35 13.70
N GLY A 588 26.44 23.59 13.34
CA GLY A 588 26.95 23.35 11.99
C GLY A 588 26.95 21.86 11.64
N ASP A 589 27.37 20.99 12.56
CA ASP A 589 27.35 19.55 12.36
C ASP A 589 25.91 19.00 12.35
N PHE A 590 25.06 19.54 13.23
CA PHE A 590 23.66 19.17 13.32
C PHE A 590 22.88 19.44 12.01
N ARG A 591 23.18 20.54 11.32
CA ARG A 591 22.58 20.88 10.02
C ARG A 591 23.03 19.97 8.86
N ARG A 592 24.05 19.15 9.05
CA ARG A 592 24.51 18.17 8.04
C ARG A 592 23.74 16.85 8.10
N ILE A 593 22.98 16.64 9.17
CA ILE A 593 22.13 15.46 9.35
C ILE A 593 20.99 15.49 8.32
N SER A 594 20.78 14.39 7.65
CA SER A 594 19.72 14.25 6.65
C SER A 594 18.32 14.51 7.26
N GLY A 595 17.50 15.31 6.59
CA GLY A 595 16.17 15.69 7.07
C GLY A 595 16.16 16.80 8.13
N VAL A 596 17.29 17.47 8.37
CA VAL A 596 17.41 18.63 9.27
C VAL A 596 17.48 19.93 8.46
N GLY A 597 16.32 20.53 8.17
CA GLY A 597 16.21 21.84 7.55
C GLY A 597 16.48 22.99 8.55
N GLU A 598 16.64 24.22 8.04
CA GLU A 598 16.99 25.39 8.88
C GLU A 598 15.96 25.67 9.98
N ALA A 599 14.67 25.59 9.69
CA ALA A 599 13.61 25.82 10.65
C ALA A 599 13.64 24.79 11.78
N LYS A 600 13.78 23.50 11.46
CA LYS A 600 13.88 22.41 12.44
C LYS A 600 15.17 22.49 13.25
N ALA A 601 16.30 22.84 12.62
CA ALA A 601 17.56 23.07 13.32
C ALA A 601 17.46 24.22 14.34
N ALA A 602 16.85 25.34 13.97
CA ALA A 602 16.63 26.47 14.86
C ALA A 602 15.68 26.12 16.02
N LYS A 603 14.62 25.34 15.75
CA LYS A 603 13.59 25.00 16.74
C LYS A 603 14.02 23.90 17.71
N TYR A 604 14.69 22.86 17.24
CA TYR A 604 14.97 21.64 18.00
C TYR A 604 16.45 21.36 18.23
N GLY A 605 17.36 21.91 17.40
CA GLY A 605 18.77 21.55 17.35
C GLY A 605 19.49 21.71 18.69
N GLU A 606 19.24 22.80 19.42
CA GLU A 606 19.90 23.03 20.71
C GLU A 606 19.56 21.95 21.74
N ALA A 607 18.32 21.46 21.76
CA ALA A 607 17.89 20.41 22.69
C ALA A 607 18.59 19.08 22.39
N PHE A 608 18.67 18.69 21.11
CA PHE A 608 19.34 17.48 20.69
C PHE A 608 20.86 17.52 20.92
N ILE A 609 21.52 18.61 20.54
CA ILE A 609 22.97 18.79 20.74
C ILE A 609 23.31 18.71 22.25
N LYS A 610 22.54 19.38 23.10
CA LYS A 610 22.73 19.33 24.56
C LYS A 610 22.54 17.90 25.09
N HIS A 611 21.53 17.19 24.59
CA HIS A 611 21.25 15.82 25.00
C HIS A 611 22.38 14.86 24.61
N ILE A 612 22.85 14.94 23.36
CA ILE A 612 23.97 14.15 22.85
C ILE A 612 25.25 14.46 23.65
N ALA A 613 25.56 15.75 23.88
CA ALA A 613 26.73 16.16 24.66
C ALA A 613 26.66 15.72 26.12
N LYS A 614 25.47 15.62 26.70
CA LYS A 614 25.27 15.05 28.04
C LYS A 614 25.53 13.56 28.03
N TRP A 615 24.93 12.82 27.09
CA TRP A 615 25.06 11.38 26.96
C TRP A 615 26.55 10.96 26.74
N VAL A 616 27.27 11.63 25.83
CA VAL A 616 28.70 11.36 25.59
C VAL A 616 29.55 11.58 26.85
N ARG A 617 29.23 12.58 27.68
CA ARG A 617 29.93 12.78 28.97
C ARG A 617 29.65 11.70 30.00
N GLU A 618 28.44 11.13 29.98
CA GLU A 618 28.02 10.07 30.89
C GLU A 618 28.57 8.67 30.46
N HIS A 619 29.03 8.53 29.20
CA HIS A 619 29.56 7.32 28.60
C HIS A 619 30.93 7.55 27.92
N PRO A 620 31.98 7.89 28.71
CA PRO A 620 33.28 8.31 28.15
C PRO A 620 34.09 7.19 27.46
N GLU A 621 33.73 5.93 27.64
CA GLU A 621 34.36 4.77 26.97
C GLU A 621 33.82 4.50 25.55
N GLU A 622 32.87 5.29 25.11
CA GLU A 622 32.10 5.10 23.87
C GLU A 622 32.23 6.31 22.89
N GLU A 623 33.33 7.05 23.00
CA GLU A 623 33.65 8.22 22.15
C GLU A 623 34.21 7.81 20.77
#